data_0afdec8c5f8a40edc661301920026694
#
_entry.id   0afdec8c5f8a40edc661301920026694
#
_cell.length_a   1.000
_cell.length_b   1.000
_cell.length_c   1.000
_cell.angle_alpha   90.00
_cell.angle_beta   90.00
_cell.angle_gamma   90.00
#
_symmetry.space_group_name_H-M   'P 1'
#
loop_
_entity.id
_entity.type
_entity.pdbx_description
1 polymer ?
#
loop_
_entity_poly.entity_id
_entity_poly.type
_entity_poly.pdbx_seq_one_letter_code
_entity_poly.pdbx_strand_id
1 'polypeptide(L)'
;MARQRPDNGTGRLIRTQADMDRAVKAINNILRRDKAKGARLYVPELTWMFFLRYLDLMEDAEAQRAAATSAPFAPSLQPPYRWDDWAAPFAPQKSAEELKTAKAPGWKRRELADAPLGSYLKFVNEELFPHLQALGAQPGATDKQKVIAEIFRNKERTVLT
;
A
#
# COMPACT_ATOMS: atom_id res chain seq x y z
N MET A 1 5.68 32.88 19.69
CA MET A 1 4.54 32.50 18.80
C MET A 1 4.89 31.22 18.09
N ALA A 2 4.31 30.10 18.51
CA ALA A 2 4.54 28.81 17.89
C ALA A 2 3.76 28.73 16.56
N ARG A 3 4.44 28.49 15.45
CA ARG A 3 3.82 28.18 14.16
C ARG A 3 3.09 26.83 14.28
N GLN A 4 1.77 26.86 14.26
CA GLN A 4 0.96 25.66 14.08
C GLN A 4 1.35 25.01 12.74
N ARG A 5 1.83 23.77 12.78
CA ARG A 5 1.95 22.94 11.58
C ARG A 5 0.54 22.67 11.04
N PRO A 6 0.29 22.80 9.74
CA PRO A 6 -1.00 22.45 9.19
C PRO A 6 -1.27 20.96 9.43
N ASP A 7 -2.48 20.70 9.91
CA ASP A 7 -3.01 19.36 10.17
C ASP A 7 -3.07 18.57 8.83
N ASN A 8 -2.16 17.61 8.65
CA ASN A 8 -2.05 16.75 7.46
C ASN A 8 -2.83 15.44 7.63
N GLY A 9 -3.82 15.39 8.48
CA GLY A 9 -4.43 14.14 8.94
C GLY A 9 -5.82 13.80 8.42
N THR A 10 -6.55 14.71 7.81
CA THR A 10 -7.86 14.39 7.20
C THR A 10 -7.71 14.32 5.70
N GLY A 11 -7.65 13.11 5.15
CA GLY A 11 -7.68 12.87 3.72
C GLY A 11 -8.87 13.60 3.09
N ARG A 12 -8.61 14.73 2.42
CA ARG A 12 -9.65 15.49 1.74
C ARG A 12 -10.27 14.59 0.67
N LEU A 13 -11.54 14.30 0.82
CA LEU A 13 -12.26 13.48 -0.15
C LEU A 13 -12.19 14.12 -1.55
N ILE A 14 -11.74 13.35 -2.51
CA ILE A 14 -11.74 13.74 -3.92
C ILE A 14 -13.18 13.65 -4.42
N ARG A 15 -13.80 14.79 -4.68
CA ARG A 15 -15.20 14.89 -5.12
C ARG A 15 -15.38 15.52 -6.49
N THR A 16 -14.38 16.25 -6.95
CA THR A 16 -14.40 16.99 -8.22
C THR A 16 -13.17 16.67 -9.07
N GLN A 17 -13.26 16.93 -10.38
CA GLN A 17 -12.11 16.83 -11.27
C GLN A 17 -10.94 17.69 -10.78
N ALA A 18 -11.22 18.90 -10.31
CA ALA A 18 -10.19 19.80 -9.76
C ALA A 18 -9.52 19.24 -8.48
N ASP A 19 -10.23 18.46 -7.66
CA ASP A 19 -9.63 17.75 -6.53
C ASP A 19 -8.70 16.63 -6.99
N MET A 20 -9.12 15.88 -8.02
CA MET A 20 -8.31 14.83 -8.64
C MET A 20 -7.02 15.41 -9.23
N ASP A 21 -7.12 16.48 -10.02
CA ASP A 21 -5.97 17.13 -10.66
C ASP A 21 -4.97 17.64 -9.61
N ARG A 22 -5.47 18.19 -8.52
CA ARG A 22 -4.63 18.63 -7.38
C ARG A 22 -3.93 17.45 -6.70
N ALA A 23 -4.65 16.36 -6.48
CA ALA A 23 -4.08 15.15 -5.86
C ALA A 23 -3.00 14.53 -6.75
N VAL A 24 -3.27 14.35 -8.05
CA VAL A 24 -2.29 13.84 -9.03
C VAL A 24 -1.06 14.74 -9.10
N LYS A 25 -1.25 16.07 -9.14
CA LYS A 25 -0.14 17.02 -9.15
C LYS A 25 0.70 16.94 -7.88
N ALA A 26 0.07 16.79 -6.71
CA ALA A 26 0.77 16.65 -5.45
C ALA A 26 1.60 15.35 -5.41
N ILE A 27 1.02 14.22 -5.83
CA ILE A 27 1.70 12.93 -5.92
C ILE A 27 2.90 13.03 -6.88
N ASN A 28 2.71 13.58 -8.08
CA ASN A 28 3.77 13.74 -9.06
C ASN A 28 4.92 14.62 -8.54
N ASN A 29 4.63 15.66 -7.75
CA ASN A 29 5.64 16.50 -7.14
C ASN A 29 6.45 15.74 -6.07
N ILE A 30 5.81 14.88 -5.29
CA ILE A 30 6.49 14.00 -4.33
C ILE A 30 7.45 13.05 -5.07
N LEU A 31 6.94 12.34 -6.09
CA LEU A 31 7.73 11.38 -6.87
C LEU A 31 8.93 12.03 -7.58
N ARG A 32 8.75 13.26 -8.11
CA ARG A 32 9.85 14.02 -8.74
C ARG A 32 10.94 14.42 -7.75
N ARG A 33 10.59 14.70 -6.50
CA ARG A 33 11.57 14.98 -5.44
C ARG A 33 12.33 13.73 -5.05
N ASP A 34 11.69 12.58 -5.13
CA ASP A 34 12.23 11.27 -4.79
C ASP A 34 12.75 10.53 -6.04
N LYS A 35 13.67 11.15 -6.78
CA LYS A 35 14.41 10.59 -7.93
C LYS A 35 13.58 10.19 -9.16
N ALA A 36 12.27 10.05 -9.08
CA ALA A 36 11.40 9.72 -10.21
C ALA A 36 11.15 10.96 -11.10
N LYS A 37 12.17 11.49 -11.75
CA LYS A 37 12.16 12.79 -12.44
C LYS A 37 11.50 12.78 -13.83
N GLY A 38 10.85 11.74 -14.26
CA GLY A 38 10.19 11.69 -15.57
C GLY A 38 9.06 10.69 -15.63
N ALA A 39 8.14 10.85 -16.58
CA ALA A 39 6.98 9.97 -16.73
C ALA A 39 7.37 8.49 -16.83
N ARG A 40 8.48 8.17 -17.49
CA ARG A 40 9.02 6.81 -17.58
C ARG A 40 9.39 6.19 -16.23
N LEU A 41 9.68 7.00 -15.23
CA LEU A 41 10.04 6.54 -13.89
C LEU A 41 8.85 6.55 -12.94
N TYR A 42 8.03 7.60 -12.91
CA TYR A 42 6.96 7.68 -11.92
C TYR A 42 5.66 6.98 -12.33
N VAL A 43 5.38 6.82 -13.63
CA VAL A 43 4.15 6.10 -14.05
C VAL A 43 4.17 4.64 -13.62
N PRO A 44 5.25 3.86 -13.83
CA PRO A 44 5.32 2.50 -13.28
C PRO A 44 5.19 2.44 -11.76
N GLU A 45 5.76 3.41 -11.02
CA GLU A 45 5.65 3.46 -9.57
C GLU A 45 4.22 3.74 -9.11
N LEU A 46 3.51 4.68 -9.73
CA LEU A 46 2.10 4.93 -9.46
C LEU A 46 1.24 3.71 -9.79
N THR A 47 1.53 3.03 -10.90
CA THR A 47 0.73 1.89 -11.37
C THR A 47 0.68 0.77 -10.35
N TRP A 48 1.83 0.32 -9.81
CA TRP A 48 1.83 -0.76 -8.84
C TRP A 48 1.22 -0.33 -7.50
N MET A 49 1.44 0.92 -7.06
CA MET A 49 0.84 1.44 -5.83
C MET A 49 -0.69 1.52 -5.93
N PHE A 50 -1.21 2.07 -7.02
CA PHE A 50 -2.66 2.13 -7.25
C PHE A 50 -3.28 0.74 -7.42
N PHE A 51 -2.58 -0.17 -8.09
CA PHE A 51 -3.05 -1.55 -8.20
C PHE A 51 -3.23 -2.20 -6.82
N LEU A 52 -2.24 -2.12 -5.94
CA LEU A 52 -2.32 -2.70 -4.61
C LEU A 52 -3.41 -2.02 -3.76
N ARG A 53 -3.57 -0.70 -3.87
CA ARG A 53 -4.66 0.00 -3.18
C ARG A 53 -6.03 -0.39 -3.72
N TYR A 54 -6.16 -0.53 -5.04
CA TYR A 54 -7.40 -0.96 -5.66
C TYR A 54 -7.77 -2.39 -5.27
N LEU A 55 -6.79 -3.29 -5.27
CA LEU A 55 -6.97 -4.67 -4.80
C LEU A 55 -7.51 -4.71 -3.37
N ASP A 56 -6.91 -3.94 -2.47
CA ASP A 56 -7.33 -3.83 -1.08
C ASP A 56 -8.79 -3.36 -0.95
N LEU A 57 -9.17 -2.30 -1.65
CA LEU A 57 -10.55 -1.80 -1.67
C LEU A 57 -11.55 -2.81 -2.24
N MET A 58 -11.17 -3.53 -3.29
CA MET A 58 -12.01 -4.57 -3.89
C MET A 58 -12.22 -5.74 -2.93
N GLU A 59 -11.17 -6.18 -2.26
CA GLU A 59 -11.24 -7.27 -1.29
C GLU A 59 -12.01 -6.90 -0.03
N ASP A 60 -11.92 -5.65 0.44
CA ASP A 60 -12.76 -5.16 1.52
C ASP A 60 -14.26 -5.21 1.15
N ALA A 61 -14.62 -4.80 -0.06
CA ALA A 61 -15.99 -4.87 -0.56
C ALA A 61 -16.47 -6.33 -0.74
N GLU A 62 -15.59 -7.23 -1.19
CA GLU A 62 -15.87 -8.66 -1.29
C GLU A 62 -16.08 -9.29 0.11
N ALA A 63 -15.24 -8.96 1.07
CA ALA A 63 -15.33 -9.42 2.45
C ALA A 63 -16.67 -8.98 3.10
N GLN A 64 -17.06 -7.73 2.89
CA GLN A 64 -18.34 -7.21 3.39
C GLN A 64 -19.54 -7.95 2.78
N ARG A 65 -19.52 -8.22 1.47
CA ARG A 65 -20.58 -9.00 0.79
C ARG A 65 -20.62 -10.46 1.29
N ALA A 66 -19.45 -11.08 1.43
CA ALA A 66 -19.34 -12.43 1.96
C ALA A 66 -19.88 -12.53 3.39
N ALA A 67 -19.57 -11.56 4.25
CA ALA A 67 -20.11 -11.49 5.61
C ALA A 67 -21.63 -11.34 5.62
N ALA A 68 -22.20 -10.52 4.75
CA ALA A 68 -23.65 -10.32 4.63
C ALA A 68 -24.40 -11.58 4.15
N THR A 69 -23.74 -12.47 3.41
CA THR A 69 -24.31 -13.69 2.84
C THR A 69 -23.83 -14.96 3.55
N SER A 70 -23.05 -14.82 4.63
CA SER A 70 -22.39 -15.95 5.33
C SER A 70 -21.54 -16.82 4.40
N ALA A 71 -21.01 -16.24 3.31
CA ALA A 71 -20.14 -16.92 2.38
C ALA A 71 -18.68 -16.88 2.87
N PRO A 72 -17.84 -17.89 2.52
CA PRO A 72 -16.42 -17.86 2.86
C PRO A 72 -15.72 -16.77 2.05
N PHE A 73 -14.79 -16.07 2.70
CA PHE A 73 -13.88 -15.11 2.07
C PHE A 73 -12.43 -15.33 2.54
N ALA A 74 -11.51 -15.32 1.61
CA ALA A 74 -10.08 -15.34 1.90
C ALA A 74 -9.38 -14.26 1.07
N PRO A 75 -8.64 -13.34 1.70
CA PRO A 75 -7.89 -12.31 0.99
C PRO A 75 -6.75 -12.92 0.17
N SER A 76 -6.41 -12.31 -0.96
CA SER A 76 -5.31 -12.75 -1.81
C SER A 76 -3.95 -12.55 -1.15
N LEU A 77 -3.82 -11.52 -0.32
CA LEU A 77 -2.60 -11.20 0.42
C LEU A 77 -2.83 -11.44 1.91
N GLN A 78 -1.81 -12.00 2.56
CA GLN A 78 -1.80 -12.18 4.01
C GLN A 78 -0.93 -11.10 4.69
N PRO A 79 -1.14 -10.78 5.98
CA PRO A 79 -0.23 -9.93 6.71
C PRO A 79 1.20 -10.48 6.67
N PRO A 80 2.22 -9.62 6.52
CA PRO A 80 2.20 -8.16 6.55
C PRO A 80 2.06 -7.48 5.17
N TYR A 81 1.64 -8.21 4.13
CA TYR A 81 1.70 -7.75 2.74
C TYR A 81 0.43 -7.05 2.24
N ARG A 82 -0.63 -7.02 3.03
CA ARG A 82 -1.85 -6.27 2.69
C ARG A 82 -1.57 -4.78 2.71
N TRP A 83 -2.19 -4.02 1.80
CA TRP A 83 -2.05 -2.57 1.76
C TRP A 83 -2.30 -1.92 3.12
N ASP A 84 -3.32 -2.40 3.81
CA ASP A 84 -3.73 -1.89 5.12
C ASP A 84 -2.68 -2.11 6.22
N ASP A 85 -1.79 -3.10 6.07
CA ASP A 85 -0.73 -3.36 7.04
C ASP A 85 0.44 -2.38 6.94
N TRP A 86 0.93 -2.11 5.70
CA TRP A 86 2.21 -1.41 5.49
C TRP A 86 2.08 -0.02 4.83
N ALA A 87 0.97 0.28 4.14
CA ALA A 87 0.78 1.53 3.41
C ALA A 87 -0.24 2.47 4.05
N ALA A 88 -1.24 1.95 4.76
CA ALA A 88 -2.24 2.76 5.42
C ALA A 88 -1.64 3.68 6.52
N PRO A 89 -2.25 4.84 6.77
CA PRO A 89 -1.88 5.67 7.91
C PRO A 89 -2.02 4.91 9.22
N PHE A 90 -1.09 5.10 10.14
CA PHE A 90 -1.15 4.53 11.50
C PHE A 90 -1.52 5.60 12.54
N ALA A 91 -2.10 5.17 13.65
CA ALA A 91 -2.37 6.04 14.79
C ALA A 91 -1.07 6.34 15.56
N PRO A 92 -0.59 7.60 15.61
CA PRO A 92 0.69 7.93 16.25
C PRO A 92 0.74 7.62 17.75
N GLN A 93 -0.42 7.55 18.39
CA GLN A 93 -0.55 7.29 19.83
C GLN A 93 -0.37 5.81 20.20
N LYS A 94 -0.43 4.90 19.22
CA LYS A 94 -0.30 3.47 19.46
C LYS A 94 1.12 3.01 19.15
N SER A 95 1.66 2.14 19.99
CA SER A 95 2.93 1.46 19.72
C SER A 95 2.80 0.47 18.56
N ALA A 96 3.94 0.05 17.99
CA ALA A 96 3.94 -0.98 16.94
C ALA A 96 3.32 -2.31 17.42
N GLU A 97 3.57 -2.69 18.68
CA GLU A 97 3.00 -3.90 19.26
C GLU A 97 1.48 -3.81 19.46
N GLU A 98 0.97 -2.69 19.93
CA GLU A 98 -0.48 -2.47 20.05
C GLU A 98 -1.18 -2.51 18.70
N LEU A 99 -0.58 -1.91 17.67
CA LEU A 99 -1.11 -1.92 16.31
C LEU A 99 -1.11 -3.34 15.74
N LYS A 100 -0.03 -4.10 15.95
CA LYS A 100 0.11 -5.48 15.51
C LYS A 100 -0.90 -6.41 16.18
N THR A 101 -1.02 -6.33 17.50
CA THR A 101 -1.95 -7.15 18.29
C THR A 101 -3.41 -6.84 17.95
N ALA A 102 -3.75 -5.57 17.80
CA ALA A 102 -5.08 -5.13 17.44
C ALA A 102 -5.39 -5.34 15.95
N LYS A 103 -4.44 -5.77 15.13
CA LYS A 103 -4.54 -5.82 13.66
C LYS A 103 -5.01 -4.48 13.06
N ALA A 104 -4.58 -3.37 13.67
CA ALA A 104 -4.98 -2.03 13.29
C ALA A 104 -4.28 -1.61 11.99
N PRO A 105 -4.94 -0.79 11.14
CA PRO A 105 -4.32 -0.27 9.93
C PRO A 105 -2.97 0.39 10.20
N GLY A 106 -1.99 0.13 9.33
CA GLY A 106 -0.65 0.73 9.40
C GLY A 106 0.28 0.15 10.46
N TRP A 107 -0.01 -0.99 11.07
CA TRP A 107 0.86 -1.57 12.09
C TRP A 107 2.28 -1.88 11.56
N LYS A 108 2.39 -2.44 10.35
CA LYS A 108 3.70 -2.71 9.73
C LYS A 108 4.39 -1.43 9.30
N ARG A 109 3.63 -0.44 8.81
CA ARG A 109 4.15 0.89 8.51
C ARG A 109 4.76 1.55 9.74
N ARG A 110 4.12 1.43 10.91
CA ARG A 110 4.65 1.95 12.17
C ARG A 110 5.95 1.27 12.54
N GLU A 111 5.98 -0.07 12.49
CA GLU A 111 7.19 -0.86 12.76
C GLU A 111 8.36 -0.42 11.86
N LEU A 112 8.10 -0.25 10.56
CA LEU A 112 9.11 0.18 9.59
C LEU A 112 9.55 1.63 9.79
N ALA A 113 8.68 2.51 10.30
CA ALA A 113 9.02 3.89 10.59
C ALA A 113 9.91 4.03 11.83
N ASP A 114 9.75 3.14 12.79
CA ASP A 114 10.56 3.08 14.01
C ASP A 114 11.88 2.32 13.82
N ALA A 115 12.04 1.62 12.69
CA ALA A 115 13.23 0.85 12.33
C ALA A 115 14.33 1.74 11.70
N PRO A 116 15.57 1.22 11.53
CA PRO A 116 16.66 1.97 10.88
C PRO A 116 16.28 2.52 9.51
N LEU A 117 16.91 3.63 9.13
CA LEU A 117 16.70 4.27 7.82
C LEU A 117 16.86 3.27 6.67
N GLY A 118 15.94 3.29 5.72
CA GLY A 118 15.92 2.37 4.59
C GLY A 118 15.14 1.07 4.81
N SER A 119 14.69 0.78 6.03
CA SER A 119 13.93 -0.45 6.34
C SER A 119 12.64 -0.56 5.53
N TYR A 120 11.96 0.57 5.28
CA TYR A 120 10.75 0.59 4.47
C TYR A 120 11.03 0.17 3.02
N LEU A 121 12.07 0.74 2.43
CA LEU A 121 12.49 0.42 1.07
C LEU A 121 12.98 -1.03 0.96
N LYS A 122 13.69 -1.52 1.98
CA LYS A 122 14.10 -2.91 2.08
C LYS A 122 12.90 -3.84 2.10
N PHE A 123 11.90 -3.56 2.93
CA PHE A 123 10.65 -4.32 2.97
C PHE A 123 9.97 -4.38 1.59
N VAL A 124 9.83 -3.24 0.90
CA VAL A 124 9.19 -3.23 -0.43
C VAL A 124 9.96 -4.08 -1.45
N ASN A 125 11.28 -3.92 -1.51
CA ASN A 125 12.11 -4.56 -2.54
C ASN A 125 12.47 -6.02 -2.24
N GLU A 126 12.66 -6.37 -0.97
CA GLU A 126 13.23 -7.68 -0.60
C GLU A 126 12.17 -8.61 0.03
N GLU A 127 11.03 -8.07 0.45
CA GLU A 127 9.95 -8.87 1.02
C GLU A 127 8.65 -8.77 0.20
N LEU A 128 8.12 -7.55 -0.02
CA LEU A 128 6.83 -7.38 -0.69
C LEU A 128 6.85 -7.84 -2.15
N PHE A 129 7.77 -7.32 -2.98
CA PHE A 129 7.80 -7.70 -4.39
C PHE A 129 8.09 -9.19 -4.62
N PRO A 130 9.07 -9.82 -3.95
CA PRO A 130 9.26 -11.26 -4.05
C PRO A 130 8.05 -12.08 -3.61
N HIS A 131 7.35 -11.64 -2.55
CA HIS A 131 6.11 -12.28 -2.11
C HIS A 131 5.03 -12.23 -3.20
N LEU A 132 4.78 -11.05 -3.79
CA LEU A 132 3.78 -10.89 -4.85
C LEU A 132 4.11 -11.75 -6.08
N GLN A 133 5.37 -11.83 -6.47
CA GLN A 133 5.84 -12.66 -7.58
C GLN A 133 5.62 -14.16 -7.33
N ALA A 134 5.79 -14.60 -6.09
CA ALA A 134 5.69 -16.01 -5.72
C ALA A 134 4.24 -16.50 -5.54
N LEU A 135 3.25 -15.61 -5.44
CA LEU A 135 1.85 -15.98 -5.15
C LEU A 135 1.27 -17.01 -6.11
N GLY A 136 1.56 -16.87 -7.40
CA GLY A 136 1.01 -17.76 -8.43
C GLY A 136 1.58 -19.17 -8.44
N ALA A 137 2.76 -19.37 -7.86
CA ALA A 137 3.44 -20.65 -7.78
C ALA A 137 3.08 -21.46 -6.52
N GLN A 138 2.31 -20.89 -5.61
CA GLN A 138 1.93 -21.57 -4.37
C GLN A 138 0.90 -22.68 -4.65
N PRO A 139 0.96 -23.83 -3.97
CA PRO A 139 -0.06 -24.86 -4.08
C PRO A 139 -1.44 -24.31 -3.71
N GLY A 140 -2.41 -24.50 -4.59
CA GLY A 140 -3.77 -23.97 -4.37
C GLY A 140 -3.93 -22.46 -4.65
N ALA A 141 -2.96 -21.85 -5.34
CA ALA A 141 -3.07 -20.44 -5.72
C ALA A 141 -4.34 -20.16 -6.53
N THR A 142 -5.09 -19.15 -6.09
CA THR A 142 -6.31 -18.69 -6.78
C THR A 142 -5.95 -18.01 -8.09
N ASP A 143 -6.91 -17.88 -9.01
CA ASP A 143 -6.67 -17.16 -10.26
C ASP A 143 -6.32 -15.68 -10.02
N LYS A 144 -6.90 -15.06 -9.00
CA LYS A 144 -6.54 -13.71 -8.57
C LYS A 144 -5.07 -13.64 -8.16
N GLN A 145 -4.57 -14.59 -7.37
CA GLN A 145 -3.16 -14.67 -6.97
C GLN A 145 -2.22 -14.90 -8.15
N LYS A 146 -2.61 -15.70 -9.13
CA LYS A 146 -1.84 -15.89 -10.38
C LYS A 146 -1.76 -14.61 -11.19
N VAL A 147 -2.86 -13.86 -11.30
CA VAL A 147 -2.88 -12.55 -11.97
C VAL A 147 -1.99 -11.53 -11.25
N ILE A 148 -2.02 -11.48 -9.92
CA ILE A 148 -1.12 -10.61 -9.14
C ILE A 148 0.34 -10.95 -9.44
N ALA A 149 0.70 -12.23 -9.39
CA ALA A 149 2.07 -12.69 -9.67
C ALA A 149 2.51 -12.31 -11.10
N GLU A 150 1.63 -12.41 -12.08
CA GLU A 150 1.93 -12.03 -13.47
C GLU A 150 2.16 -10.52 -13.62
N ILE A 151 1.34 -9.68 -12.96
CA ILE A 151 1.52 -8.22 -12.96
C ILE A 151 2.90 -7.83 -12.40
N PHE A 152 3.34 -8.51 -11.34
CA PHE A 152 4.62 -8.21 -10.68
C PHE A 152 5.82 -8.99 -11.21
N ARG A 153 5.64 -9.91 -12.16
CA ARG A 153 6.68 -10.83 -12.66
C ARG A 153 8.00 -10.15 -12.99
N ASN A 154 7.96 -8.97 -13.61
CA ASN A 154 9.14 -8.22 -14.04
C ASN A 154 9.46 -7.01 -13.16
N LYS A 155 8.83 -6.89 -12.00
CA LYS A 155 9.09 -5.79 -11.07
C LYS A 155 10.27 -6.13 -10.18
N GLU A 156 11.45 -5.65 -10.54
CA GLU A 156 12.67 -5.93 -9.78
C GLU A 156 12.77 -5.06 -8.51
N ARG A 157 12.73 -3.74 -8.68
CA ARG A 157 12.88 -2.79 -7.57
C ARG A 157 12.04 -1.53 -7.80
N THR A 158 11.70 -0.85 -6.71
CA THR A 158 11.21 0.53 -6.81
C THR A 158 12.38 1.49 -6.99
N VAL A 159 12.16 2.57 -7.75
CA VAL A 159 13.15 3.65 -7.92
C VAL A 159 13.00 4.74 -6.85
N LEU A 160 11.97 4.65 -6.01
CA LEU A 160 11.73 5.54 -4.88
C LEU A 160 12.73 5.26 -3.75
N THR A 161 12.96 6.24 -2.88
CA THR A 161 13.93 6.15 -1.76
C THR A 161 13.30 6.50 -0.41
#